data_ecfcdebc58e4a46b1305fbc22c32ac36
#
_entry.id   ecfcdebc58e4a46b1305fbc22c32ac36
#
_cell.length_a   1.000
_cell.length_b   1.000
_cell.length_c   1.000
_cell.angle_alpha   90.00
_cell.angle_beta   90.00
_cell.angle_gamma   90.00
#
_symmetry.space_group_name_H-M   'P 1'
#
loop_
_entity.id
_entity.type
_entity.pdbx_description
1 polymer ?
#
loop_
_entity_poly.entity_id
_entity_poly.type
_entity_poly.pdbx_seq_one_letter_code
_entity_poly.pdbx_strand_id
1 'polypeptide(L)'
;MRPDTTKPARFFLRAARAFALSVAALFLLLLAAYVLPGGAVRRNLLASAATIQREGLYPEFFGFKLFQMDNYTDTIMLFEAATADETDPPTAMMTNTAYNVDNFETLADDLQTYLEARAAGESLPDSLEPFSYARYWHGYLIWLRPLLCLMPYAGVRVVQYLALAALFALVLAGLWRRAGPRAAIWFAVSQLLVSVFFVPHQVQFFTCFFIAYAGCAWVLARERDVWSLSVGLIVLGVATAFCDLLVTPILTLGLPMACWLLCVAQRLVASPRQCAAVVAGSLCWGVGYGGCWALKWALAGLVTGQDVIGDALHQIGVRTTADTWHGIELTWGNIFQFVYDTLAGRGLFWPLVAACVLAVALFAVCVRGKDALARALPLGLTALMAPAWLCLLRTHSIQHGWFTWRALAVALFAGLAFLSCACSWKAGAERIGKLIMKNEKLR
;
A
#
# COMPACT_ATOMS: atom_id res chain seq x y z
N MET A 1 -13.98 39.19 -12.40
CA MET A 1 -12.99 38.34 -13.06
C MET A 1 -13.72 37.20 -13.75
N ARG A 2 -13.71 37.12 -15.09
CA ARG A 2 -14.24 35.96 -15.80
C ARG A 2 -13.44 34.72 -15.40
N PRO A 3 -14.06 33.58 -15.09
CA PRO A 3 -13.33 32.36 -14.79
C PRO A 3 -12.48 31.99 -16.03
N ASP A 4 -11.19 31.75 -15.80
CA ASP A 4 -10.26 31.34 -16.87
C ASP A 4 -10.63 29.92 -17.31
N THR A 5 -11.46 29.81 -18.34
CA THR A 5 -11.98 28.54 -18.89
C THR A 5 -10.88 27.65 -19.49
N THR A 6 -9.65 28.15 -19.65
CA THR A 6 -8.52 27.38 -20.21
C THR A 6 -7.86 26.49 -19.16
N LYS A 7 -8.02 26.78 -17.87
CA LYS A 7 -7.38 25.99 -16.78
C LYS A 7 -7.88 24.56 -16.69
N PRO A 8 -9.19 24.27 -16.74
CA PRO A 8 -9.69 22.89 -16.73
C PRO A 8 -9.22 22.07 -17.93
N ALA A 9 -9.31 22.62 -19.16
CA ALA A 9 -8.86 21.92 -20.37
C ALA A 9 -7.36 21.55 -20.31
N ARG A 10 -6.52 22.47 -19.82
CA ARG A 10 -5.08 22.22 -19.61
C ARG A 10 -4.84 21.15 -18.55
N PHE A 11 -5.66 21.10 -17.51
CA PHE A 11 -5.57 20.06 -16.49
C PHE A 11 -5.88 18.68 -17.07
N PHE A 12 -7.02 18.52 -17.78
CA PHE A 12 -7.39 17.23 -18.37
C PHE A 12 -6.34 16.72 -19.36
N LEU A 13 -5.78 17.61 -20.18
CA LEU A 13 -4.71 17.23 -21.10
C LEU A 13 -3.43 16.77 -20.35
N ARG A 14 -3.05 17.47 -19.28
CA ARG A 14 -1.91 17.08 -18.43
C ARG A 14 -2.17 15.74 -17.73
N ALA A 15 -3.38 15.54 -17.21
CA ALA A 15 -3.79 14.30 -16.55
C ALA A 15 -3.74 13.11 -17.52
N ALA A 16 -4.32 13.25 -18.72
CA ALA A 16 -4.30 12.23 -19.76
C ALA A 16 -2.87 11.90 -20.22
N ARG A 17 -2.03 12.94 -20.43
CA ARG A 17 -0.60 12.73 -20.75
C ARG A 17 0.16 12.02 -19.63
N ALA A 18 -0.06 12.43 -18.39
CA ALA A 18 0.60 11.82 -17.25
C ALA A 18 0.21 10.34 -17.11
N PHE A 19 -1.07 10.02 -17.27
CA PHE A 19 -1.56 8.64 -17.30
C PHE A 19 -0.89 7.84 -18.43
N ALA A 20 -1.00 8.30 -19.68
CA ALA A 20 -0.47 7.59 -20.83
C ALA A 20 1.06 7.40 -20.76
N LEU A 21 1.80 8.43 -20.37
CA LEU A 21 3.26 8.37 -20.26
C LEU A 21 3.70 7.45 -19.11
N SER A 22 3.01 7.46 -17.97
CA SER A 22 3.35 6.58 -16.86
C SER A 22 3.10 5.11 -17.21
N VAL A 23 1.95 4.80 -17.84
CA VAL A 23 1.65 3.44 -18.29
C VAL A 23 2.67 2.98 -19.33
N ALA A 24 2.94 3.81 -20.35
CA ALA A 24 3.90 3.48 -21.40
C ALA A 24 5.31 3.24 -20.85
N ALA A 25 5.77 4.10 -19.93
CA ALA A 25 7.09 3.96 -19.30
C ALA A 25 7.18 2.67 -18.48
N LEU A 26 6.17 2.37 -17.64
CA LEU A 26 6.14 1.15 -16.84
C LEU A 26 6.01 -0.10 -17.71
N PHE A 27 5.22 -0.05 -18.78
CA PHE A 27 5.09 -1.13 -19.75
C PHE A 27 6.44 -1.44 -20.43
N LEU A 28 7.16 -0.42 -20.90
CA LEU A 28 8.47 -0.59 -21.53
C LEU A 28 9.52 -1.12 -20.54
N LEU A 29 9.49 -0.65 -19.28
CA LEU A 29 10.37 -1.18 -18.23
C LEU A 29 10.04 -2.64 -17.91
N LEU A 30 8.77 -3.00 -17.86
CA LEU A 30 8.36 -4.38 -17.65
C LEU A 30 8.75 -5.27 -18.82
N LEU A 31 8.53 -4.81 -20.06
CA LEU A 31 8.98 -5.53 -21.25
C LEU A 31 10.50 -5.76 -21.24
N ALA A 32 11.27 -4.74 -20.87
CA ALA A 32 12.73 -4.88 -20.72
C ALA A 32 13.11 -5.92 -19.65
N ALA A 33 12.33 -6.01 -18.56
CA ALA A 33 12.55 -7.03 -17.53
C ALA A 33 12.26 -8.45 -18.06
N TYR A 34 11.23 -8.63 -18.91
CA TYR A 34 10.91 -9.92 -19.50
C TYR A 34 11.90 -10.40 -20.57
N VAL A 35 12.64 -9.49 -21.21
CA VAL A 35 13.70 -9.83 -22.17
C VAL A 35 14.98 -10.32 -21.49
N LEU A 36 15.12 -10.10 -20.16
CA LEU A 36 16.31 -10.57 -19.42
C LEU A 36 16.43 -12.10 -19.44
N PRO A 37 17.67 -12.64 -19.47
CA PRO A 37 17.91 -14.07 -19.58
C PRO A 37 17.42 -14.83 -18.33
N GLY A 38 16.45 -15.73 -18.49
CA GLY A 38 15.85 -16.51 -17.39
C GLY A 38 16.83 -17.48 -16.73
N GLY A 39 17.85 -17.97 -17.46
CA GLY A 39 18.84 -18.87 -16.88
C GLY A 39 19.63 -18.27 -15.70
N ALA A 40 19.93 -16.97 -15.70
CA ALA A 40 20.56 -16.28 -14.58
C ALA A 40 19.59 -16.16 -13.39
N VAL A 41 18.33 -15.82 -13.67
CA VAL A 41 17.27 -15.74 -12.67
C VAL A 41 17.07 -17.11 -11.99
N ARG A 42 16.88 -18.17 -12.77
CA ARG A 42 16.63 -19.53 -12.25
C ARG A 42 17.80 -20.04 -11.40
N ARG A 43 19.07 -19.79 -11.76
CA ARG A 43 20.23 -20.18 -10.93
C ARG A 43 20.21 -19.51 -9.55
N ASN A 44 19.90 -18.22 -9.48
CA ASN A 44 19.83 -17.50 -8.21
C ASN A 44 18.57 -17.88 -7.41
N LEU A 45 17.47 -18.24 -8.07
CA LEU A 45 16.25 -18.74 -7.43
C LEU A 45 16.44 -20.14 -6.85
N LEU A 46 17.19 -21.04 -7.50
CA LEU A 46 17.50 -22.35 -6.95
C LEU A 46 18.24 -22.25 -5.62
N ALA A 47 19.17 -21.30 -5.50
CA ALA A 47 19.83 -21.00 -4.21
C ALA A 47 18.87 -20.36 -3.19
N SER A 48 17.75 -19.79 -3.61
CA SER A 48 16.77 -19.10 -2.79
C SER A 48 15.67 -20.02 -2.26
N ALA A 49 15.29 -21.07 -3.03
CA ALA A 49 14.23 -21.99 -2.69
C ALA A 49 14.45 -22.66 -1.31
N ALA A 50 15.67 -23.13 -1.04
CA ALA A 50 16.05 -23.68 0.26
C ALA A 50 15.93 -22.67 1.43
N THR A 51 15.98 -21.36 1.16
CA THR A 51 15.75 -20.35 2.19
C THR A 51 14.26 -20.23 2.51
N ILE A 52 13.41 -20.19 1.50
CA ILE A 52 11.95 -20.13 1.67
C ILE A 52 11.42 -21.39 2.34
N GLN A 53 11.91 -22.57 1.93
CA GLN A 53 11.55 -23.85 2.58
C GLN A 53 11.89 -23.86 4.06
N ARG A 54 13.07 -23.38 4.46
CA ARG A 54 13.47 -23.30 5.87
C ARG A 54 12.64 -22.29 6.68
N GLU A 55 12.25 -21.17 6.07
CA GLU A 55 11.41 -20.15 6.71
C GLU A 55 9.96 -20.60 6.83
N GLY A 56 9.49 -21.45 5.91
CA GLY A 56 8.10 -21.80 5.73
C GLY A 56 7.32 -20.74 4.95
N LEU A 57 6.10 -21.08 4.51
CA LEU A 57 5.27 -20.20 3.68
C LEU A 57 4.66 -19.04 4.48
N TYR A 58 4.40 -19.22 5.78
CA TYR A 58 3.80 -18.21 6.65
C TYR A 58 4.59 -18.03 7.96
N PRO A 59 5.87 -17.64 7.91
CA PRO A 59 6.68 -17.54 9.12
C PRO A 59 6.21 -16.40 10.02
N GLU A 60 6.16 -16.69 11.32
CA GLU A 60 5.84 -15.70 12.35
C GLU A 60 7.10 -15.32 13.12
N PHE A 61 7.61 -14.10 12.93
CA PHE A 61 8.77 -13.65 13.70
C PHE A 61 8.41 -13.43 15.17
N PHE A 62 9.28 -13.92 16.06
CA PHE A 62 9.09 -13.87 17.51
C PHE A 62 7.81 -14.55 17.99
N GLY A 63 7.21 -15.44 17.20
CA GLY A 63 5.93 -16.06 17.51
C GLY A 63 4.74 -15.07 17.53
N PHE A 64 4.85 -13.93 16.86
CA PHE A 64 3.80 -12.92 16.81
C PHE A 64 3.13 -12.85 15.44
N LYS A 65 1.82 -13.11 15.40
CA LYS A 65 1.01 -13.02 14.18
C LYS A 65 1.05 -11.62 13.53
N LEU A 66 1.27 -10.58 14.34
CA LEU A 66 1.52 -9.22 13.90
C LEU A 66 2.73 -9.11 12.96
N PHE A 67 3.70 -10.03 13.10
CA PHE A 67 4.91 -10.12 12.30
C PHE A 67 4.89 -11.32 11.36
N GLN A 68 3.70 -11.87 11.09
CA GLN A 68 3.55 -12.93 10.10
C GLN A 68 3.93 -12.39 8.73
N MET A 69 4.77 -13.15 8.05
CA MET A 69 5.18 -12.90 6.67
C MET A 69 4.36 -13.78 5.71
N ASP A 70 4.46 -13.49 4.44
CA ASP A 70 3.75 -14.19 3.37
C ASP A 70 4.74 -14.66 2.29
N ASN A 71 5.55 -15.64 2.62
CA ASN A 71 6.46 -16.28 1.66
C ASN A 71 5.69 -17.04 0.57
N TYR A 72 4.42 -17.40 0.82
CA TYR A 72 3.56 -18.03 -0.18
C TYR A 72 3.37 -17.09 -1.39
N THR A 73 2.92 -15.85 -1.17
CA THR A 73 2.75 -14.90 -2.28
C THR A 73 4.09 -14.53 -2.90
N ASP A 74 5.14 -14.36 -2.10
CA ASP A 74 6.47 -14.13 -2.66
C ASP A 74 6.95 -15.32 -3.52
N THR A 75 6.61 -16.56 -3.17
CA THR A 75 6.93 -17.74 -3.98
C THR A 75 6.22 -17.70 -5.34
N ILE A 76 4.96 -17.25 -5.40
CA ILE A 76 4.27 -17.01 -6.67
C ILE A 76 5.03 -15.95 -7.50
N MET A 77 5.44 -14.84 -6.87
CA MET A 77 6.22 -13.79 -7.54
C MET A 77 7.57 -14.30 -8.07
N LEU A 78 8.19 -15.24 -7.36
CA LEU A 78 9.44 -15.87 -7.79
C LEU A 78 9.21 -16.86 -8.94
N PHE A 79 8.09 -17.59 -8.95
CA PHE A 79 7.66 -18.39 -10.09
C PHE A 79 7.52 -17.52 -11.34
N GLU A 80 6.79 -16.43 -11.27
CA GLU A 80 6.59 -15.51 -12.40
C GLU A 80 7.91 -14.89 -12.89
N ALA A 81 8.86 -14.64 -11.97
CA ALA A 81 10.20 -14.23 -12.37
C ALA A 81 10.96 -15.33 -13.11
N ALA A 82 10.77 -16.59 -12.74
CA ALA A 82 11.45 -17.77 -13.33
C ALA A 82 10.90 -18.17 -14.70
N THR A 83 9.57 -18.00 -14.92
CA THR A 83 8.84 -18.45 -16.11
C THR A 83 8.77 -17.38 -17.22
N ALA A 84 9.21 -16.18 -16.96
CA ALA A 84 9.00 -15.03 -17.84
C ALA A 84 9.64 -15.13 -19.24
N ASP A 85 10.52 -16.09 -19.47
CA ASP A 85 11.15 -16.40 -20.78
C ASP A 85 10.67 -17.72 -21.40
N GLU A 86 9.57 -18.30 -20.90
CA GLU A 86 9.00 -19.54 -21.45
C GLU A 86 8.17 -19.31 -22.73
N THR A 87 7.68 -18.10 -22.91
CA THR A 87 6.98 -17.65 -24.12
C THR A 87 7.56 -16.33 -24.60
N ASP A 88 7.03 -15.78 -25.70
CA ASP A 88 7.43 -14.43 -26.12
C ASP A 88 7.09 -13.39 -25.04
N PRO A 89 7.90 -12.33 -24.89
CA PRO A 89 7.75 -11.39 -23.79
C PRO A 89 6.38 -10.72 -23.68
N PRO A 90 5.71 -10.27 -24.76
CA PRO A 90 4.34 -9.74 -24.68
C PRO A 90 3.33 -10.75 -24.13
N THR A 91 3.36 -12.01 -24.59
CA THR A 91 2.49 -13.06 -24.08
C THR A 91 2.78 -13.39 -22.63
N ALA A 92 4.06 -13.57 -22.26
CA ALA A 92 4.48 -13.82 -20.89
C ALA A 92 4.03 -12.71 -19.92
N MET A 93 4.17 -11.44 -20.33
CA MET A 93 3.69 -10.28 -19.55
C MET A 93 2.18 -10.27 -19.34
N MET A 94 1.42 -10.86 -20.26
CA MET A 94 -0.05 -10.86 -20.19
C MET A 94 -0.59 -12.07 -19.44
N THR A 95 0.08 -13.22 -19.52
CA THR A 95 -0.30 -14.46 -18.81
C THR A 95 0.19 -14.48 -17.36
N ASN A 96 1.44 -14.06 -17.10
CA ASN A 96 2.10 -14.17 -15.80
C ASN A 96 1.93 -15.58 -15.21
N THR A 97 2.63 -16.53 -15.80
CA THR A 97 2.47 -17.95 -15.45
C THR A 97 3.20 -18.27 -14.14
N ALA A 98 2.50 -18.94 -13.24
CA ALA A 98 3.03 -19.63 -12.07
C ALA A 98 2.52 -21.08 -12.08
N TYR A 99 2.95 -21.90 -11.14
CA TYR A 99 2.52 -23.30 -11.04
C TYR A 99 1.96 -23.57 -9.66
N ASN A 100 0.96 -24.46 -9.57
CA ASN A 100 0.38 -24.98 -8.33
C ASN A 100 0.00 -23.91 -7.30
N VAL A 101 -0.55 -22.78 -7.74
CA VAL A 101 -0.87 -21.64 -6.86
C VAL A 101 -1.95 -21.94 -5.82
N ASP A 102 -2.68 -23.03 -5.92
CA ASP A 102 -3.66 -23.45 -4.91
C ASP A 102 -3.04 -24.39 -3.85
N ASN A 103 -1.74 -24.70 -3.97
CA ASN A 103 -1.02 -25.55 -3.05
C ASN A 103 -0.41 -24.73 -1.90
N PHE A 104 -1.17 -24.54 -0.82
CA PHE A 104 -0.80 -23.69 0.31
C PHE A 104 0.27 -24.29 1.23
N GLU A 105 0.67 -25.54 1.04
CA GLU A 105 1.63 -26.22 1.93
C GLU A 105 2.97 -26.43 1.25
N THR A 106 3.00 -26.80 -0.02
CA THR A 106 4.20 -27.27 -0.74
C THR A 106 4.65 -26.36 -1.88
N LEU A 107 4.10 -25.15 -2.03
CA LEU A 107 4.40 -24.26 -3.15
C LEU A 107 5.91 -23.96 -3.28
N ALA A 108 6.66 -23.92 -2.15
CA ALA A 108 8.10 -23.74 -2.17
C ALA A 108 8.85 -24.97 -2.73
N ASP A 109 8.33 -26.18 -2.48
CA ASP A 109 8.87 -27.42 -3.02
C ASP A 109 8.56 -27.55 -4.51
N ASP A 110 7.37 -27.10 -4.93
CA ASP A 110 6.98 -27.02 -6.34
C ASP A 110 7.88 -26.06 -7.13
N LEU A 111 8.22 -24.90 -6.52
CA LEU A 111 9.20 -23.98 -7.12
C LEU A 111 10.57 -24.63 -7.26
N GLN A 112 11.04 -25.34 -6.26
CA GLN A 112 12.31 -26.07 -6.34
C GLN A 112 12.28 -27.12 -7.44
N THR A 113 11.22 -27.94 -7.49
CA THR A 113 11.03 -28.98 -8.52
C THR A 113 11.05 -28.38 -9.93
N TYR A 114 10.37 -27.25 -10.14
CA TYR A 114 10.40 -26.51 -11.40
C TYR A 114 11.83 -26.07 -11.77
N LEU A 115 12.54 -25.49 -10.81
CA LEU A 115 13.89 -24.96 -11.05
C LEU A 115 14.91 -26.07 -11.33
N GLU A 116 14.81 -27.21 -10.64
CA GLU A 116 15.68 -28.38 -10.86
C GLU A 116 15.44 -29.02 -12.24
N ALA A 117 14.17 -29.22 -12.65
CA ALA A 117 13.83 -29.73 -13.98
C ALA A 117 14.38 -28.81 -15.08
N ARG A 118 14.22 -27.49 -14.94
CA ARG A 118 14.74 -26.52 -15.91
C ARG A 118 16.27 -26.47 -15.91
N ALA A 119 16.92 -26.66 -14.77
CA ALA A 119 18.39 -26.73 -14.71
C ALA A 119 18.96 -28.01 -15.35
N ALA A 120 18.24 -29.12 -15.22
CA ALA A 120 18.59 -30.39 -15.86
C ALA A 120 18.27 -30.42 -17.36
N GLY A 121 17.48 -29.48 -17.87
CA GLY A 121 16.97 -29.49 -19.25
C GLY A 121 15.90 -30.54 -19.48
N GLU A 122 15.21 -30.98 -18.44
CA GLU A 122 14.17 -31.98 -18.45
C GLU A 122 12.78 -31.37 -18.70
N SER A 123 11.81 -32.22 -19.13
CA SER A 123 10.40 -31.83 -19.16
C SER A 123 9.91 -31.57 -17.73
N LEU A 124 8.95 -30.66 -17.60
CA LEU A 124 8.32 -30.43 -16.28
C LEU A 124 7.50 -31.66 -15.89
N PRO A 125 7.51 -32.05 -14.61
CA PRO A 125 6.62 -33.12 -14.12
C PRO A 125 5.15 -32.79 -14.35
N ASP A 126 4.32 -33.82 -14.65
CA ASP A 126 2.88 -33.66 -14.79
C ASP A 126 2.16 -33.15 -13.53
N SER A 127 2.82 -33.23 -12.39
CA SER A 127 2.32 -32.66 -11.11
C SER A 127 2.38 -31.15 -11.04
N LEU A 128 3.09 -30.48 -11.95
CA LEU A 128 3.16 -29.01 -12.00
C LEU A 128 2.09 -28.46 -12.95
N GLU A 129 0.97 -28.04 -12.40
CA GLU A 129 -0.14 -27.46 -13.16
C GLU A 129 0.06 -25.96 -13.36
N PRO A 130 0.08 -25.47 -14.65
CA PRO A 130 0.27 -24.07 -14.92
C PRO A 130 -0.97 -23.24 -14.54
N PHE A 131 -0.75 -22.10 -13.92
CA PHE A 131 -1.77 -21.12 -13.59
C PHE A 131 -1.46 -19.79 -14.26
N SER A 132 -2.46 -19.18 -14.92
CA SER A 132 -2.35 -17.86 -15.54
C SER A 132 -2.87 -16.77 -14.58
N TYR A 133 -1.97 -15.88 -14.15
CA TYR A 133 -2.34 -14.77 -13.24
C TYR A 133 -2.55 -13.47 -14.02
N ALA A 134 -3.30 -13.52 -15.10
CA ALA A 134 -3.45 -12.47 -16.10
C ALA A 134 -4.10 -11.17 -15.58
N ARG A 135 -4.79 -11.18 -14.42
CA ARG A 135 -5.48 -9.99 -13.88
C ARG A 135 -4.56 -8.86 -13.45
N TYR A 136 -3.33 -9.15 -12.99
CA TYR A 136 -2.38 -8.18 -12.47
C TYR A 136 -1.29 -7.86 -13.51
N TRP A 137 -0.68 -6.67 -13.38
CA TRP A 137 0.45 -6.28 -14.22
C TRP A 137 1.76 -6.94 -13.82
N HIS A 138 1.89 -7.30 -12.53
CA HIS A 138 3.12 -7.85 -11.94
C HIS A 138 4.34 -6.94 -12.15
N GLY A 139 4.13 -5.62 -12.07
CA GLY A 139 5.15 -4.61 -12.33
C GLY A 139 6.34 -4.63 -11.36
N TYR A 140 6.24 -5.34 -10.22
CA TYR A 140 7.37 -5.60 -9.35
C TYR A 140 8.51 -6.37 -10.05
N LEU A 141 8.22 -7.09 -11.15
CA LEU A 141 9.23 -7.75 -11.96
C LEU A 141 10.22 -6.77 -12.60
N ILE A 142 9.87 -5.48 -12.72
CA ILE A 142 10.76 -4.42 -13.22
C ILE A 142 12.06 -4.35 -12.41
N TRP A 143 12.02 -4.56 -11.11
CA TRP A 143 13.23 -4.58 -10.27
C TRP A 143 13.60 -5.98 -9.80
N LEU A 144 12.64 -6.87 -9.60
CA LEU A 144 12.87 -8.22 -9.09
C LEU A 144 13.73 -9.04 -10.05
N ARG A 145 13.38 -9.09 -11.35
CA ARG A 145 14.14 -9.86 -12.33
C ARG A 145 15.57 -9.37 -12.53
N PRO A 146 15.85 -8.06 -12.71
CA PRO A 146 17.24 -7.58 -12.79
C PRO A 146 18.05 -7.91 -11.54
N LEU A 147 17.48 -7.79 -10.35
CA LEU A 147 18.17 -8.16 -9.10
C LEU A 147 18.42 -9.66 -9.02
N LEU A 148 17.44 -10.49 -9.40
CA LEU A 148 17.62 -11.94 -9.44
C LEU A 148 18.60 -12.41 -10.53
N CYS A 149 18.89 -11.61 -11.56
CA CYS A 149 19.99 -11.89 -12.46
C CYS A 149 21.36 -11.76 -11.76
N LEU A 150 21.46 -10.95 -10.71
CA LEU A 150 22.71 -10.59 -10.04
C LEU A 150 22.92 -11.32 -8.71
N MET A 151 21.85 -11.65 -7.99
CA MET A 151 21.92 -12.15 -6.63
C MET A 151 20.72 -13.05 -6.26
N PRO A 152 20.88 -13.95 -5.26
CA PRO A 152 19.78 -14.71 -4.68
C PRO A 152 18.76 -13.80 -3.98
N TYR A 153 17.57 -14.34 -3.68
CA TYR A 153 16.46 -13.60 -3.07
C TYR A 153 16.81 -12.95 -1.72
N ALA A 154 17.68 -13.55 -0.92
CA ALA A 154 18.20 -12.92 0.30
C ALA A 154 18.91 -11.59 0.00
N GLY A 155 19.67 -11.50 -1.10
CA GLY A 155 20.29 -10.25 -1.56
C GLY A 155 19.25 -9.22 -2.01
N VAL A 156 18.17 -9.66 -2.68
CA VAL A 156 17.04 -8.80 -3.05
C VAL A 156 16.42 -8.16 -1.81
N ARG A 157 16.19 -8.94 -0.75
CA ARG A 157 15.69 -8.44 0.55
C ARG A 157 16.60 -7.34 1.12
N VAL A 158 17.94 -7.53 1.06
CA VAL A 158 18.88 -6.49 1.53
C VAL A 158 18.72 -5.19 0.74
N VAL A 159 18.61 -5.27 -0.59
CA VAL A 159 18.37 -4.08 -1.44
C VAL A 159 17.07 -3.39 -1.06
N GLN A 160 15.99 -4.14 -0.82
CA GLN A 160 14.71 -3.61 -0.37
C GLN A 160 14.81 -2.90 0.97
N TYR A 161 15.53 -3.47 1.95
CA TYR A 161 15.80 -2.82 3.26
C TYR A 161 16.51 -1.49 3.09
N LEU A 162 17.58 -1.44 2.30
CA LEU A 162 18.35 -0.23 2.06
C LEU A 162 17.51 0.83 1.32
N ALA A 163 16.76 0.43 0.29
CA ALA A 163 15.92 1.33 -0.49
C ALA A 163 14.79 1.95 0.36
N LEU A 164 14.09 1.13 1.15
CA LEU A 164 13.00 1.63 1.99
C LEU A 164 13.53 2.50 3.13
N ALA A 165 14.65 2.13 3.75
CA ALA A 165 15.29 2.92 4.80
C ALA A 165 15.74 4.29 4.26
N ALA A 166 16.32 4.35 3.07
CA ALA A 166 16.71 5.60 2.41
C ALA A 166 15.48 6.50 2.15
N LEU A 167 14.39 5.95 1.59
CA LEU A 167 13.16 6.70 1.37
C LEU A 167 12.52 7.15 2.69
N PHE A 168 12.50 6.30 3.71
CA PHE A 168 12.01 6.65 5.04
C PHE A 168 12.78 7.85 5.61
N ALA A 169 14.10 7.81 5.56
CA ALA A 169 14.96 8.90 6.00
C ALA A 169 14.70 10.21 5.21
N LEU A 170 14.51 10.12 3.88
CA LEU A 170 14.17 11.27 3.03
C LEU A 170 12.82 11.87 3.41
N VAL A 171 11.82 11.04 3.69
CA VAL A 171 10.49 11.51 4.13
C VAL A 171 10.58 12.19 5.49
N LEU A 172 11.29 11.60 6.46
CA LEU A 172 11.50 12.21 7.77
C LEU A 172 12.21 13.56 7.67
N ALA A 173 13.30 13.63 6.90
CA ALA A 173 14.03 14.88 6.68
C ALA A 173 13.18 15.93 5.95
N GLY A 174 12.34 15.51 5.00
CA GLY A 174 11.41 16.37 4.29
C GLY A 174 10.33 16.93 5.20
N LEU A 175 9.69 16.09 6.02
CA LEU A 175 8.69 16.48 7.01
C LEU A 175 9.29 17.41 8.07
N TRP A 176 10.47 17.07 8.60
CA TRP A 176 11.18 17.90 9.58
C TRP A 176 11.37 19.32 9.06
N ARG A 177 11.89 19.46 7.85
CA ARG A 177 12.17 20.77 7.24
C ARG A 177 10.93 21.55 6.86
N ARG A 178 9.85 20.88 6.38
CA ARG A 178 8.69 21.56 5.80
C ARG A 178 7.47 21.68 6.72
N ALA A 179 7.29 20.71 7.61
CA ALA A 179 6.13 20.65 8.50
C ALA A 179 6.52 20.65 9.99
N GLY A 180 7.82 20.59 10.28
CA GLY A 180 8.40 20.63 11.61
C GLY A 180 8.60 19.26 12.26
N PRO A 181 9.33 19.20 13.39
CA PRO A 181 9.74 17.95 14.03
C PRO A 181 8.57 17.08 14.46
N ARG A 182 7.46 17.66 14.89
CA ARG A 182 6.27 16.91 15.31
C ARG A 182 5.70 16.07 14.18
N ALA A 183 5.64 16.61 12.95
CA ALA A 183 5.14 15.87 11.79
C ALA A 183 6.05 14.67 11.46
N ALA A 184 7.37 14.84 11.54
CA ALA A 184 8.32 13.75 11.34
C ALA A 184 8.18 12.67 12.43
N ILE A 185 8.01 13.06 13.70
CA ILE A 185 7.78 12.12 14.81
C ILE A 185 6.48 11.35 14.61
N TRP A 186 5.38 12.01 14.26
CA TRP A 186 4.10 11.34 14.02
C TRP A 186 4.16 10.37 12.85
N PHE A 187 4.88 10.73 11.78
CA PHE A 187 5.14 9.80 10.69
C PHE A 187 5.94 8.59 11.18
N ALA A 188 7.07 8.80 11.85
CA ALA A 188 7.90 7.72 12.36
C ALA A 188 7.10 6.77 13.27
N VAL A 189 6.37 7.33 14.25
CA VAL A 189 5.53 6.54 15.18
C VAL A 189 4.48 5.73 14.42
N SER A 190 3.77 6.34 13.47
CA SER A 190 2.75 5.63 12.69
C SER A 190 3.31 4.46 11.89
N GLN A 191 4.52 4.61 11.32
CA GLN A 191 5.16 3.55 10.54
C GLN A 191 5.71 2.43 11.45
N LEU A 192 6.28 2.78 12.59
CA LEU A 192 6.75 1.80 13.60
C LEU A 192 5.57 0.97 14.15
N LEU A 193 4.43 1.61 14.42
CA LEU A 193 3.23 0.92 14.91
C LEU A 193 2.66 -0.09 13.91
N VAL A 194 2.88 0.09 12.61
CA VAL A 194 2.51 -0.90 11.58
C VAL A 194 3.66 -1.84 11.20
N SER A 195 4.70 -1.88 12.02
CA SER A 195 5.83 -2.81 11.88
C SER A 195 6.57 -2.68 10.54
N VAL A 196 6.81 -1.43 10.10
CA VAL A 196 7.44 -1.12 8.81
C VAL A 196 8.81 -1.78 8.61
N PHE A 197 9.52 -2.06 9.69
CA PHE A 197 10.85 -2.68 9.64
C PHE A 197 10.83 -4.16 9.18
N PHE A 198 9.66 -4.83 9.15
CA PHE A 198 9.49 -6.15 8.54
C PHE A 198 9.05 -6.09 7.07
N VAL A 199 8.50 -4.95 6.63
CA VAL A 199 7.97 -4.77 5.27
C VAL A 199 8.98 -5.12 4.17
N PRO A 200 10.27 -4.72 4.23
CA PRO A 200 11.23 -5.04 3.18
C PRO A 200 11.64 -6.51 3.10
N HIS A 201 11.19 -7.35 4.03
CA HIS A 201 11.45 -8.78 3.98
C HIS A 201 10.69 -9.48 2.85
N GLN A 202 9.62 -8.85 2.37
CA GLN A 202 8.71 -9.38 1.36
C GLN A 202 8.62 -8.43 0.16
N VAL A 203 8.69 -8.95 -1.06
CA VAL A 203 8.46 -8.18 -2.29
C VAL A 203 7.05 -7.61 -2.30
N GLN A 204 6.10 -8.43 -1.92
CA GLN A 204 4.68 -8.08 -1.84
C GLN A 204 4.44 -6.86 -0.95
N PHE A 205 4.95 -6.85 0.29
CA PHE A 205 4.70 -5.75 1.22
C PHE A 205 5.53 -4.50 0.88
N PHE A 206 6.76 -4.69 0.43
CA PHE A 206 7.68 -3.63 0.08
C PHE A 206 7.10 -2.66 -0.96
N THR A 207 6.42 -3.19 -1.98
CA THR A 207 5.98 -2.44 -3.17
C THR A 207 5.12 -1.23 -2.82
N CYS A 208 4.04 -1.42 -2.05
CA CYS A 208 3.16 -0.32 -1.65
C CYS A 208 3.87 0.73 -0.80
N PHE A 209 4.70 0.32 0.16
CA PHE A 209 5.43 1.25 1.02
C PHE A 209 6.47 2.03 0.23
N PHE A 210 7.18 1.38 -0.69
CA PHE A 210 8.15 2.04 -1.55
C PHE A 210 7.50 3.13 -2.40
N ILE A 211 6.39 2.82 -3.09
CA ILE A 211 5.63 3.78 -3.90
C ILE A 211 5.08 4.92 -3.02
N ALA A 212 4.52 4.60 -1.86
CA ALA A 212 3.98 5.60 -0.94
C ALA A 212 5.06 6.56 -0.44
N TYR A 213 6.23 6.04 -0.03
CA TYR A 213 7.34 6.88 0.44
C TYR A 213 7.98 7.69 -0.67
N ALA A 214 8.09 7.14 -1.89
CA ALA A 214 8.49 7.90 -3.06
C ALA A 214 7.52 9.04 -3.36
N GLY A 215 6.20 8.79 -3.25
CA GLY A 215 5.15 9.80 -3.34
C GLY A 215 5.25 10.88 -2.26
N CYS A 216 5.50 10.49 -0.99
CA CYS A 216 5.76 11.44 0.09
C CYS A 216 7.00 12.29 -0.18
N ALA A 217 8.12 11.66 -0.57
CA ALA A 217 9.35 12.37 -0.91
C ALA A 217 9.14 13.35 -2.07
N TRP A 218 8.40 12.94 -3.11
CA TRP A 218 8.04 13.80 -4.23
C TRP A 218 7.20 15.02 -3.79
N VAL A 219 6.23 14.84 -2.89
CA VAL A 219 5.42 15.94 -2.32
C VAL A 219 6.29 16.87 -1.51
N LEU A 220 7.20 16.32 -0.71
CA LEU A 220 8.06 17.06 0.22
C LEU A 220 9.25 17.74 -0.48
N ALA A 221 9.62 17.33 -1.70
CA ALA A 221 10.75 17.90 -2.43
C ALA A 221 10.54 19.39 -2.77
N ARG A 222 9.31 19.79 -3.12
CA ARG A 222 8.94 21.19 -3.43
C ARG A 222 7.46 21.45 -3.15
N GLU A 223 7.08 22.73 -3.12
CA GLU A 223 5.67 23.09 -3.00
C GLU A 223 4.86 22.63 -4.21
N ARG A 224 3.67 22.09 -3.92
CA ARG A 224 2.73 21.59 -4.93
C ARG A 224 1.40 22.33 -4.78
N ASP A 225 0.90 22.89 -5.86
CA ASP A 225 -0.50 23.32 -5.93
C ASP A 225 -1.43 22.10 -6.07
N VAL A 226 -2.72 22.32 -5.92
CA VAL A 226 -3.73 21.24 -5.99
C VAL A 226 -3.71 20.53 -7.35
N TRP A 227 -3.48 21.25 -8.44
CA TRP A 227 -3.47 20.68 -9.80
C TRP A 227 -2.27 19.77 -10.02
N SER A 228 -1.09 20.21 -9.59
CA SER A 228 0.13 19.39 -9.63
C SER A 228 0.04 18.15 -8.74
N LEU A 229 -0.55 18.29 -7.54
CA LEU A 229 -0.82 17.18 -6.66
C LEU A 229 -1.75 16.16 -7.34
N SER A 230 -2.87 16.62 -7.91
CA SER A 230 -3.86 15.76 -8.55
C SER A 230 -3.26 14.96 -9.71
N VAL A 231 -2.44 15.60 -10.56
CA VAL A 231 -1.71 14.90 -11.63
C VAL A 231 -0.72 13.88 -11.06
N GLY A 232 0.02 14.22 -10.00
CA GLY A 232 0.93 13.28 -9.34
C GLY A 232 0.20 12.10 -8.69
N LEU A 233 -0.99 12.30 -8.16
CA LEU A 233 -1.82 11.24 -7.61
C LEU A 233 -2.34 10.29 -8.70
N ILE A 234 -2.61 10.75 -9.93
CA ILE A 234 -2.87 9.86 -11.08
C ILE A 234 -1.65 8.95 -11.31
N VAL A 235 -0.45 9.52 -11.35
CA VAL A 235 0.79 8.73 -11.55
C VAL A 235 0.99 7.71 -10.43
N LEU A 236 0.75 8.12 -9.18
CA LEU A 236 0.83 7.20 -8.03
C LEU A 236 -0.23 6.08 -8.12
N GLY A 237 -1.45 6.41 -8.54
CA GLY A 237 -2.49 5.41 -8.80
C GLY A 237 -2.09 4.40 -9.87
N VAL A 238 -1.55 4.88 -11.00
CA VAL A 238 -1.01 4.02 -12.07
C VAL A 238 0.12 3.14 -11.54
N ALA A 239 1.13 3.71 -10.87
CA ALA A 239 2.26 2.94 -10.34
C ALA A 239 1.80 1.87 -9.33
N THR A 240 0.80 2.19 -8.51
CA THR A 240 0.22 1.26 -7.54
C THR A 240 -0.48 0.10 -8.24
N ALA A 241 -1.41 0.37 -9.15
CA ALA A 241 -2.11 -0.67 -9.89
C ALA A 241 -1.17 -1.54 -10.74
N PHE A 242 -0.08 -0.94 -11.22
CA PHE A 242 0.90 -1.62 -12.05
C PHE A 242 1.81 -2.58 -11.25
N CYS A 243 2.15 -2.22 -10.02
CA CYS A 243 3.18 -2.94 -9.26
C CYS A 243 2.63 -3.72 -8.06
N ASP A 244 1.47 -3.37 -7.52
CA ASP A 244 0.93 -3.96 -6.28
C ASP A 244 -0.08 -5.09 -6.56
N LEU A 245 -0.11 -6.08 -5.68
CA LEU A 245 -1.05 -7.18 -5.68
C LEU A 245 -2.23 -6.97 -4.71
N LEU A 246 -2.73 -5.74 -4.62
CA LEU A 246 -3.85 -5.37 -3.73
C LEU A 246 -3.50 -5.46 -2.24
N VAL A 247 -2.23 -5.31 -1.86
CA VAL A 247 -1.78 -5.48 -0.48
C VAL A 247 -2.29 -4.35 0.42
N THR A 248 -1.84 -3.12 0.19
CA THR A 248 -2.23 -1.93 0.94
C THR A 248 -2.22 -0.66 0.07
N PRO A 249 -2.91 -0.66 -1.09
CA PRO A 249 -2.78 0.41 -2.09
C PRO A 249 -3.15 1.79 -1.56
N ILE A 250 -4.01 1.88 -0.55
CA ILE A 250 -4.43 3.16 0.06
C ILE A 250 -3.28 3.95 0.68
N LEU A 251 -2.14 3.31 1.00
CA LEU A 251 -0.93 3.97 1.49
C LEU A 251 -0.41 5.01 0.50
N THR A 252 -0.47 4.68 -0.80
CA THR A 252 0.07 5.51 -1.90
C THR A 252 -0.78 6.75 -2.19
N LEU A 253 -2.01 6.77 -1.71
CA LEU A 253 -2.90 7.93 -1.69
C LEU A 253 -2.75 8.70 -0.37
N GLY A 254 -2.98 8.02 0.75
CA GLY A 254 -3.20 8.66 2.04
C GLY A 254 -1.95 9.28 2.64
N LEU A 255 -0.79 8.62 2.58
CA LEU A 255 0.45 9.16 3.14
C LEU A 255 0.96 10.41 2.38
N PRO A 256 1.05 10.42 1.03
CA PRO A 256 1.39 11.64 0.29
C PRO A 256 0.38 12.78 0.48
N MET A 257 -0.93 12.46 0.57
CA MET A 257 -1.98 13.44 0.85
C MET A 257 -1.79 14.08 2.22
N ALA A 258 -1.54 13.30 3.27
CA ALA A 258 -1.28 13.80 4.62
C ALA A 258 -0.01 14.68 4.66
N CYS A 259 1.07 14.26 3.98
CA CYS A 259 2.28 15.07 3.84
C CYS A 259 2.00 16.41 3.17
N TRP A 260 1.22 16.42 2.08
CA TRP A 260 0.83 17.64 1.38
C TRP A 260 0.01 18.57 2.27
N LEU A 261 -1.00 18.05 2.94
CA LEU A 261 -1.85 18.81 3.86
C LEU A 261 -1.04 19.46 4.97
N LEU A 262 -0.08 18.77 5.55
CA LEU A 262 0.80 19.34 6.59
C LEU A 262 1.68 20.48 6.07
N CYS A 263 2.16 20.39 4.82
CA CYS A 263 2.95 21.47 4.22
C CYS A 263 2.12 22.70 3.87
N VAL A 264 0.87 22.50 3.46
CA VAL A 264 -0.04 23.57 3.00
C VAL A 264 -0.85 24.17 4.14
N ALA A 265 -1.16 23.39 5.18
CA ALA A 265 -2.00 23.81 6.32
C ALA A 265 -1.46 25.04 7.05
N GLN A 266 -0.15 25.29 6.97
CA GLN A 266 0.46 26.49 7.55
C GLN A 266 0.11 27.78 6.78
N ARG A 267 -0.40 27.70 5.55
CA ARG A 267 -0.60 28.83 4.63
C ARG A 267 -2.04 29.05 4.18
N LEU A 268 -2.89 28.04 4.22
CA LEU A 268 -4.26 28.11 3.69
C LEU A 268 -5.29 28.24 4.82
N VAL A 269 -6.02 29.34 4.80
CA VAL A 269 -7.03 29.71 5.82
C VAL A 269 -8.35 28.95 5.63
N ALA A 270 -8.59 28.27 4.52
CA ALA A 270 -9.92 27.76 4.17
C ALA A 270 -9.99 26.23 4.10
N SER A 271 -10.44 25.60 5.17
CA SER A 271 -10.74 24.17 5.30
C SER A 271 -11.60 23.56 4.15
N PRO A 272 -12.68 24.22 3.65
CA PRO A 272 -13.49 23.64 2.58
C PRO A 272 -12.72 23.37 1.27
N ARG A 273 -11.77 24.25 0.91
CA ARG A 273 -10.92 24.04 -0.30
C ARG A 273 -9.95 22.87 -0.12
N GLN A 274 -9.46 22.67 1.07
CA GLN A 274 -8.57 21.52 1.37
C GLN A 274 -9.36 20.21 1.40
N CYS A 275 -10.56 20.18 1.95
CA CYS A 275 -11.46 19.03 1.88
C CYS A 275 -11.80 18.68 0.41
N ALA A 276 -12.11 19.68 -0.41
CA ALA A 276 -12.33 19.49 -1.84
C ALA A 276 -11.07 18.94 -2.54
N ALA A 277 -9.87 19.40 -2.15
CA ALA A 277 -8.61 18.89 -2.69
C ALA A 277 -8.37 17.42 -2.29
N VAL A 278 -8.74 17.00 -1.07
CA VAL A 278 -8.68 15.59 -0.64
C VAL A 278 -9.59 14.74 -1.53
N VAL A 279 -10.85 15.16 -1.75
CA VAL A 279 -11.79 14.42 -2.60
C VAL A 279 -11.30 14.37 -4.05
N ALA A 280 -10.93 15.52 -4.63
CA ALA A 280 -10.45 15.60 -6.01
C ALA A 280 -9.17 14.76 -6.21
N GLY A 281 -8.23 14.82 -5.27
CA GLY A 281 -7.03 14.00 -5.28
C GLY A 281 -7.31 12.51 -5.19
N SER A 282 -8.27 12.10 -4.36
CA SER A 282 -8.71 10.71 -4.26
C SER A 282 -9.32 10.20 -5.57
N LEU A 283 -10.17 11.02 -6.21
CA LEU A 283 -10.73 10.70 -7.52
C LEU A 283 -9.63 10.58 -8.59
N CYS A 284 -8.66 11.50 -8.59
CA CYS A 284 -7.53 11.44 -9.53
C CYS A 284 -6.68 10.18 -9.32
N TRP A 285 -6.38 9.82 -8.08
CA TRP A 285 -5.70 8.56 -7.77
C TRP A 285 -6.54 7.36 -8.22
N GLY A 286 -7.84 7.36 -7.95
CA GLY A 286 -8.77 6.30 -8.37
C GLY A 286 -8.85 6.14 -9.89
N VAL A 287 -8.84 7.24 -10.66
CA VAL A 287 -8.76 7.20 -12.13
C VAL A 287 -7.44 6.59 -12.61
N GLY A 288 -6.31 6.97 -11.99
CA GLY A 288 -5.01 6.35 -12.29
C GLY A 288 -5.00 4.86 -11.99
N TYR A 289 -5.46 4.49 -10.80
CA TYR A 289 -5.50 3.12 -10.31
C TYR A 289 -6.46 2.23 -11.11
N GLY A 290 -7.72 2.61 -11.20
CA GLY A 290 -8.74 1.84 -11.92
C GLY A 290 -8.53 1.82 -13.43
N GLY A 291 -8.10 2.94 -14.03
CA GLY A 291 -7.79 3.01 -15.45
C GLY A 291 -6.61 2.12 -15.85
N CYS A 292 -5.58 2.03 -15.01
CA CYS A 292 -4.44 1.14 -15.23
C CYS A 292 -4.87 -0.35 -15.17
N TRP A 293 -5.74 -0.72 -14.21
CA TRP A 293 -6.32 -2.06 -14.12
C TRP A 293 -7.16 -2.40 -15.35
N ALA A 294 -8.09 -1.54 -15.73
CA ALA A 294 -8.94 -1.75 -16.91
C ALA A 294 -8.13 -1.96 -18.17
N LEU A 295 -7.04 -1.21 -18.34
CA LEU A 295 -6.13 -1.37 -19.47
C LEU A 295 -5.43 -2.74 -19.45
N LYS A 296 -4.97 -3.20 -18.28
CA LYS A 296 -4.38 -4.57 -18.16
C LYS A 296 -5.37 -5.63 -18.61
N TRP A 297 -6.60 -5.59 -18.09
CA TRP A 297 -7.61 -6.58 -18.41
C TRP A 297 -7.96 -6.62 -19.90
N ALA A 298 -8.07 -5.43 -20.52
CA ALA A 298 -8.31 -5.34 -21.96
C ALA A 298 -7.14 -5.91 -22.78
N LEU A 299 -5.89 -5.52 -22.44
CA LEU A 299 -4.70 -6.01 -23.16
C LEU A 299 -4.49 -7.51 -22.94
N ALA A 300 -4.64 -8.00 -21.71
CA ALA A 300 -4.49 -9.42 -21.41
C ALA A 300 -5.54 -10.26 -22.14
N GLY A 301 -6.82 -9.83 -22.15
CA GLY A 301 -7.87 -10.50 -22.91
C GLY A 301 -7.57 -10.54 -24.41
N LEU A 302 -7.08 -9.44 -24.99
CA LEU A 302 -6.71 -9.36 -26.41
C LEU A 302 -5.53 -10.29 -26.77
N VAL A 303 -4.51 -10.38 -25.91
CA VAL A 303 -3.31 -11.17 -26.18
C VAL A 303 -3.52 -12.65 -25.91
N THR A 304 -4.23 -12.99 -24.82
CA THR A 304 -4.37 -14.37 -24.35
C THR A 304 -5.62 -15.07 -24.87
N GLY A 305 -6.61 -14.30 -25.35
CA GLY A 305 -7.94 -14.84 -25.72
C GLY A 305 -8.81 -15.25 -24.51
N GLN A 306 -8.34 -15.04 -23.27
CA GLN A 306 -9.07 -15.36 -22.04
C GLN A 306 -10.08 -14.24 -21.68
N ASP A 307 -11.17 -14.60 -21.01
CA ASP A 307 -12.10 -13.61 -20.44
C ASP A 307 -11.56 -13.00 -19.14
N VAL A 308 -10.48 -12.24 -19.25
CA VAL A 308 -9.83 -11.57 -18.11
C VAL A 308 -10.72 -10.50 -17.49
N ILE A 309 -11.57 -9.85 -18.30
CA ILE A 309 -12.51 -8.82 -17.81
C ILE A 309 -13.59 -9.46 -16.93
N GLY A 310 -14.20 -10.56 -17.42
CA GLY A 310 -15.23 -11.29 -16.66
C GLY A 310 -14.68 -11.83 -15.35
N ASP A 311 -13.48 -12.46 -15.38
CA ASP A 311 -12.80 -12.92 -14.17
C ASP A 311 -12.50 -11.77 -13.20
N ALA A 312 -11.99 -10.65 -13.67
CA ALA A 312 -11.70 -9.48 -12.82
C ALA A 312 -12.95 -8.90 -12.17
N LEU A 313 -14.05 -8.77 -12.92
CA LEU A 313 -15.34 -8.29 -12.39
C LEU A 313 -15.92 -9.27 -11.37
N HIS A 314 -15.83 -10.57 -11.62
CA HIS A 314 -16.20 -11.59 -10.62
C HIS A 314 -15.41 -11.43 -9.33
N GLN A 315 -14.09 -11.27 -9.40
CA GLN A 315 -13.21 -11.09 -8.24
C GLN A 315 -13.48 -9.78 -7.50
N ILE A 316 -13.85 -8.71 -8.18
CA ILE A 316 -14.30 -7.47 -7.54
C ILE A 316 -15.58 -7.74 -6.74
N GLY A 317 -16.56 -8.43 -7.35
CA GLY A 317 -17.79 -8.83 -6.66
C GLY A 317 -17.51 -9.62 -5.39
N VAL A 318 -16.70 -10.67 -5.48
CA VAL A 318 -16.29 -11.49 -4.32
C VAL A 318 -15.67 -10.65 -3.21
N ARG A 319 -14.83 -9.66 -3.55
CA ARG A 319 -14.13 -8.84 -2.54
C ARG A 319 -14.97 -7.73 -1.93
N THR A 320 -16.00 -7.25 -2.64
CA THR A 320 -16.74 -6.05 -2.22
C THR A 320 -18.18 -6.33 -1.82
N THR A 321 -18.84 -7.34 -2.39
CA THR A 321 -20.27 -7.57 -2.23
C THR A 321 -20.63 -8.90 -1.57
N ALA A 322 -19.66 -9.80 -1.36
CA ALA A 322 -19.92 -11.04 -0.63
C ALA A 322 -20.45 -10.75 0.79
N ASP A 323 -21.43 -11.53 1.23
CA ASP A 323 -22.02 -11.38 2.56
C ASP A 323 -21.34 -12.27 3.60
N THR A 324 -20.69 -13.34 3.16
CA THR A 324 -20.00 -14.31 4.04
C THR A 324 -18.68 -14.76 3.44
N TRP A 325 -17.71 -15.14 4.30
CA TRP A 325 -16.46 -15.79 3.95
C TRP A 325 -16.14 -16.90 4.96
N HIS A 326 -16.13 -18.16 4.50
CA HIS A 326 -15.93 -19.34 5.36
C HIS A 326 -16.80 -19.32 6.64
N GLY A 327 -18.10 -18.94 6.49
CA GLY A 327 -19.04 -18.87 7.59
C GLY A 327 -18.94 -17.59 8.46
N ILE A 328 -18.01 -16.68 8.15
CA ILE A 328 -17.91 -15.37 8.82
C ILE A 328 -18.75 -14.36 8.05
N GLU A 329 -19.71 -13.71 8.72
CA GLU A 329 -20.45 -12.60 8.13
C GLU A 329 -19.53 -11.38 7.92
N LEU A 330 -19.57 -10.81 6.70
CA LEU A 330 -18.72 -9.70 6.27
C LEU A 330 -19.33 -8.34 6.64
N THR A 331 -19.72 -8.19 7.90
CA THR A 331 -20.17 -6.91 8.45
C THR A 331 -18.97 -6.03 8.80
N TRP A 332 -19.17 -4.72 8.85
CA TRP A 332 -18.12 -3.79 9.29
C TRP A 332 -17.63 -4.11 10.71
N GLY A 333 -18.57 -4.52 11.59
CA GLY A 333 -18.24 -4.95 12.94
C GLY A 333 -17.24 -6.12 12.94
N ASN A 334 -17.50 -7.16 12.15
CA ASN A 334 -16.66 -8.35 12.06
C ASN A 334 -15.31 -8.05 11.42
N ILE A 335 -15.23 -7.12 10.43
CA ILE A 335 -13.96 -6.68 9.85
C ILE A 335 -13.10 -5.99 10.92
N PHE A 336 -13.67 -5.07 11.69
CA PHE A 336 -12.95 -4.41 12.77
C PHE A 336 -12.63 -5.36 13.91
N GLN A 337 -13.50 -6.31 14.22
CA GLN A 337 -13.23 -7.39 15.19
C GLN A 337 -12.05 -8.23 14.73
N PHE A 338 -11.97 -8.58 13.46
CA PHE A 338 -10.85 -9.35 12.90
C PHE A 338 -9.52 -8.58 12.96
N VAL A 339 -9.52 -7.29 12.60
CA VAL A 339 -8.36 -6.40 12.77
C VAL A 339 -7.95 -6.33 14.23
N TYR A 340 -8.93 -6.16 15.11
CA TYR A 340 -8.75 -6.18 16.54
C TYR A 340 -8.12 -7.49 17.03
N ASP A 341 -8.64 -8.65 16.63
CA ASP A 341 -8.14 -9.96 17.06
C ASP A 341 -6.69 -10.19 16.56
N THR A 342 -6.38 -9.69 15.36
CA THR A 342 -5.02 -9.72 14.82
C THR A 342 -4.05 -8.91 15.68
N LEU A 343 -4.48 -7.78 16.20
CA LEU A 343 -3.68 -6.91 17.07
C LEU A 343 -3.70 -7.36 18.54
N ALA A 344 -4.87 -7.77 19.03
CA ALA A 344 -5.14 -8.08 20.44
C ALA A 344 -4.78 -9.51 20.84
N GLY A 345 -4.86 -10.47 19.94
CA GLY A 345 -4.52 -11.88 20.23
C GLY A 345 -3.15 -12.10 20.88
N ARG A 346 -2.44 -10.99 21.21
CA ARG A 346 -1.08 -10.95 21.75
C ARG A 346 -0.88 -9.88 22.82
N GLY A 347 -1.91 -9.58 23.58
CA GLY A 347 -1.84 -8.65 24.70
C GLY A 347 -1.86 -7.17 24.33
N LEU A 348 -2.05 -6.81 23.06
CA LEU A 348 -2.14 -5.41 22.63
C LEU A 348 -3.54 -4.79 22.78
N PHE A 349 -4.55 -5.61 23.09
CA PHE A 349 -5.93 -5.13 23.25
C PHE A 349 -6.08 -4.05 24.31
N TRP A 350 -5.73 -4.34 25.54
CA TRP A 350 -5.88 -3.40 26.62
C TRP A 350 -5.01 -2.15 26.46
N PRO A 351 -3.75 -2.24 26.00
CA PRO A 351 -2.98 -1.07 25.60
C PRO A 351 -3.65 -0.25 24.50
N LEU A 352 -4.26 -0.89 23.49
CA LEU A 352 -4.95 -0.18 22.41
C LEU A 352 -6.23 0.51 22.91
N VAL A 353 -7.04 -0.17 23.72
CA VAL A 353 -8.22 0.43 24.37
C VAL A 353 -7.81 1.61 25.25
N ALA A 354 -6.79 1.44 26.06
CA ALA A 354 -6.28 2.53 26.92
C ALA A 354 -5.78 3.72 26.08
N ALA A 355 -5.08 3.46 24.98
CA ALA A 355 -4.64 4.50 24.06
C ALA A 355 -5.81 5.24 23.40
N CYS A 356 -6.86 4.52 22.98
CA CYS A 356 -8.06 5.11 22.41
C CYS A 356 -8.82 5.97 23.43
N VAL A 357 -9.02 5.45 24.65
CA VAL A 357 -9.68 6.19 25.74
C VAL A 357 -8.87 7.44 26.10
N LEU A 358 -7.56 7.32 26.22
CA LEU A 358 -6.66 8.45 26.46
C LEU A 358 -6.72 9.48 25.33
N ALA A 359 -6.72 9.04 24.08
CA ALA A 359 -6.81 9.92 22.91
C ALA A 359 -8.14 10.70 22.91
N VAL A 360 -9.26 10.04 23.21
CA VAL A 360 -10.58 10.70 23.33
C VAL A 360 -10.60 11.67 24.49
N ALA A 361 -10.11 11.29 25.66
CA ALA A 361 -10.03 12.18 26.84
C ALA A 361 -9.14 13.40 26.56
N LEU A 362 -7.96 13.21 26.00
CA LEU A 362 -7.04 14.28 25.61
C LEU A 362 -7.66 15.19 24.56
N PHE A 363 -8.35 14.63 23.57
CA PHE A 363 -9.06 15.42 22.57
C PHE A 363 -10.13 16.29 23.23
N ALA A 364 -10.99 15.73 24.08
CA ALA A 364 -12.07 16.46 24.76
C ALA A 364 -11.53 17.62 25.61
N VAL A 365 -10.42 17.40 26.30
CA VAL A 365 -9.80 18.41 27.18
C VAL A 365 -8.96 19.43 26.41
N CYS A 366 -8.22 19.00 25.38
CA CYS A 366 -7.20 19.81 24.70
C CYS A 366 -7.65 20.47 23.40
N VAL A 367 -8.88 20.20 22.90
CA VAL A 367 -9.38 20.79 21.64
C VAL A 367 -9.42 22.31 21.71
N ARG A 368 -8.82 23.00 20.71
CA ARG A 368 -8.70 24.47 20.69
C ARG A 368 -9.99 25.22 20.37
N GLY A 369 -11.01 24.52 19.83
CA GLY A 369 -12.29 25.09 19.43
C GLY A 369 -12.64 24.78 17.97
N LYS A 370 -13.78 25.32 17.52
CA LYS A 370 -14.36 24.99 16.21
C LYS A 370 -13.45 25.33 15.03
N ASP A 371 -12.75 26.45 15.08
CA ASP A 371 -11.86 26.89 13.99
C ASP A 371 -10.62 25.98 13.83
N ALA A 372 -10.06 25.53 14.95
CA ALA A 372 -8.94 24.59 14.92
C ALA A 372 -9.40 23.20 14.39
N LEU A 373 -10.58 22.78 14.82
CA LEU A 373 -11.20 21.56 14.33
C LEU A 373 -11.48 21.63 12.82
N ALA A 374 -12.05 22.74 12.35
CA ALA A 374 -12.32 22.96 10.93
C ALA A 374 -11.03 22.93 10.09
N ARG A 375 -9.94 23.53 10.57
CA ARG A 375 -8.63 23.47 9.89
C ARG A 375 -8.02 22.09 9.86
N ALA A 376 -8.25 21.27 10.89
CA ALA A 376 -7.75 19.90 10.96
C ALA A 376 -8.59 18.89 10.15
N LEU A 377 -9.85 19.23 9.80
CA LEU A 377 -10.81 18.32 9.15
C LEU A 377 -10.26 17.61 7.90
N PRO A 378 -9.47 18.23 6.98
CA PRO A 378 -8.91 17.53 5.83
C PRO A 378 -7.99 16.35 6.21
N LEU A 379 -7.24 16.48 7.32
CA LEU A 379 -6.44 15.39 7.89
C LEU A 379 -7.33 14.28 8.47
N GLY A 380 -8.44 14.65 9.12
CA GLY A 380 -9.45 13.71 9.59
C GLY A 380 -10.07 12.91 8.44
N LEU A 381 -10.43 13.57 7.33
CA LEU A 381 -10.92 12.89 6.12
C LEU A 381 -9.87 11.94 5.55
N THR A 382 -8.61 12.34 5.55
CA THR A 382 -7.50 11.48 5.10
C THR A 382 -7.33 10.27 6.03
N ALA A 383 -7.48 10.44 7.33
CA ALA A 383 -7.39 9.35 8.31
C ALA A 383 -8.50 8.29 8.10
N LEU A 384 -9.67 8.70 7.65
CA LEU A 384 -10.80 7.79 7.36
C LEU A 384 -10.61 6.95 6.10
N MET A 385 -9.62 7.26 5.22
CA MET A 385 -9.39 6.50 4.00
C MET A 385 -9.06 5.02 4.27
N ALA A 386 -8.23 4.75 5.29
CA ALA A 386 -7.84 3.38 5.60
C ALA A 386 -9.00 2.53 6.16
N PRO A 387 -9.77 2.98 7.18
CA PRO A 387 -10.97 2.24 7.60
C PRO A 387 -11.99 2.06 6.47
N ALA A 388 -12.21 3.10 5.64
CA ALA A 388 -13.11 3.01 4.50
C ALA A 388 -12.64 1.96 3.47
N TRP A 389 -11.33 1.88 3.22
CA TRP A 389 -10.73 0.87 2.35
C TRP A 389 -10.95 -0.54 2.86
N LEU A 390 -10.70 -0.78 4.16
CA LEU A 390 -10.93 -2.08 4.80
C LEU A 390 -12.41 -2.49 4.71
N CYS A 391 -13.33 -1.55 4.90
CA CYS A 391 -14.78 -1.80 4.77
C CYS A 391 -15.22 -2.01 3.32
N LEU A 392 -14.56 -1.40 2.35
CA LEU A 392 -14.86 -1.58 0.93
C LEU A 392 -14.46 -2.97 0.45
N LEU A 393 -13.28 -3.44 0.84
CA LEU A 393 -12.73 -4.75 0.46
C LEU A 393 -12.98 -5.79 1.55
N ARG A 394 -14.25 -6.11 1.81
CA ARG A 394 -14.70 -6.92 2.96
C ARG A 394 -14.01 -8.26 3.07
N THR A 395 -14.15 -9.11 2.03
CA THR A 395 -13.54 -10.44 2.00
C THR A 395 -12.03 -10.36 2.09
N HIS A 396 -11.42 -9.46 1.31
CA HIS A 396 -9.98 -9.29 1.28
C HIS A 396 -9.42 -8.86 2.64
N SER A 397 -10.12 -7.99 3.36
CA SER A 397 -9.72 -7.51 4.68
C SER A 397 -9.73 -8.59 5.76
N ILE A 398 -10.59 -9.61 5.63
CA ILE A 398 -10.62 -10.77 6.52
C ILE A 398 -9.66 -11.84 6.04
N GLN A 399 -9.75 -12.25 4.77
CA GLN A 399 -8.92 -13.30 4.17
C GLN A 399 -7.42 -13.00 4.35
N HIS A 400 -7.02 -11.73 4.21
CA HIS A 400 -5.64 -11.27 4.27
C HIS A 400 -5.38 -10.31 5.43
N GLY A 401 -6.11 -10.47 6.52
CA GLY A 401 -6.05 -9.60 7.69
C GLY A 401 -4.66 -9.46 8.30
N TRP A 402 -3.79 -10.49 8.17
CA TRP A 402 -2.43 -10.46 8.71
C TRP A 402 -1.50 -9.44 8.05
N PHE A 403 -1.85 -8.89 6.88
CA PHE A 403 -1.09 -7.81 6.26
C PHE A 403 -1.91 -6.55 5.93
N THR A 404 -3.21 -6.67 5.60
CA THR A 404 -4.06 -5.53 5.19
C THR A 404 -4.22 -4.48 6.29
N TRP A 405 -4.11 -4.87 7.57
CA TRP A 405 -4.14 -3.96 8.71
C TRP A 405 -3.07 -2.87 8.65
N ARG A 406 -1.96 -3.09 7.91
CA ARG A 406 -0.91 -2.07 7.68
C ARG A 406 -1.42 -0.84 6.94
N ALA A 407 -2.58 -0.91 6.28
CA ALA A 407 -3.28 0.25 5.74
C ALA A 407 -3.56 1.31 6.82
N LEU A 408 -3.69 0.90 8.09
CA LEU A 408 -3.89 1.80 9.23
C LEU A 408 -2.74 2.79 9.44
N ALA A 409 -1.57 2.63 8.79
CA ALA A 409 -0.52 3.65 8.78
C ALA A 409 -1.03 5.03 8.33
N VAL A 410 -1.98 5.07 7.38
CA VAL A 410 -2.64 6.31 6.95
C VAL A 410 -3.47 6.90 8.08
N ALA A 411 -4.32 6.06 8.71
CA ALA A 411 -5.18 6.50 9.80
C ALA A 411 -4.37 7.01 11.00
N LEU A 412 -3.30 6.30 11.35
CA LEU A 412 -2.41 6.68 12.45
C LEU A 412 -1.69 8.00 12.15
N PHE A 413 -1.03 8.12 10.99
CA PHE A 413 -0.28 9.33 10.66
C PHE A 413 -1.19 10.55 10.52
N ALA A 414 -2.25 10.46 9.71
CA ALA A 414 -3.18 11.56 9.50
C ALA A 414 -3.98 11.87 10.78
N GLY A 415 -4.34 10.86 11.60
CA GLY A 415 -5.01 11.03 12.87
C GLY A 415 -4.15 11.73 13.91
N LEU A 416 -2.88 11.34 14.09
CA LEU A 416 -1.94 12.02 14.97
C LEU A 416 -1.69 13.46 14.51
N ALA A 417 -1.58 13.69 13.20
CA ALA A 417 -1.47 15.02 12.63
C ALA A 417 -2.74 15.86 12.88
N PHE A 418 -3.93 15.27 12.71
CA PHE A 418 -5.21 15.90 13.03
C PHE A 418 -5.26 16.34 14.50
N LEU A 419 -4.93 15.44 15.44
CA LEU A 419 -4.90 15.75 16.86
C LEU A 419 -3.90 16.87 17.18
N SER A 420 -2.72 16.83 16.57
CA SER A 420 -1.70 17.87 16.74
C SER A 420 -2.16 19.24 16.25
N CYS A 421 -2.97 19.31 15.19
CA CYS A 421 -3.54 20.54 14.66
C CYS A 421 -4.77 21.02 15.46
N ALA A 422 -5.62 20.11 15.90
CA ALA A 422 -6.87 20.43 16.60
C ALA A 422 -6.68 20.72 18.08
N CYS A 423 -5.63 20.19 18.74
CA CYS A 423 -5.42 20.23 20.18
C CYS A 423 -4.27 21.14 20.62
N SER A 424 -4.30 21.56 21.90
CA SER A 424 -3.22 22.29 22.57
C SER A 424 -3.20 21.97 24.06
N TRP A 425 -2.04 21.63 24.59
CA TRP A 425 -1.83 21.43 26.01
C TRP A 425 -2.17 22.68 26.85
N LYS A 426 -1.89 23.88 26.33
CA LYS A 426 -2.27 25.11 26.98
C LYS A 426 -3.77 25.26 27.17
N ALA A 427 -4.54 24.96 26.11
CA ALA A 427 -6.02 24.94 26.16
C ALA A 427 -6.55 23.90 27.15
N GLY A 428 -5.90 22.74 27.22
CA GLY A 428 -6.22 21.70 28.19
C GLY A 428 -5.96 22.12 29.62
N ALA A 429 -4.79 22.65 29.90
CA ALA A 429 -4.42 23.16 31.23
C ALA A 429 -5.35 24.27 31.73
N GLU A 430 -5.73 25.21 30.85
CA GLU A 430 -6.68 26.29 31.19
C GLU A 430 -8.09 25.72 31.53
N ARG A 431 -8.55 24.69 30.81
CA ARG A 431 -9.86 24.04 31.12
C ARG A 431 -9.82 23.31 32.45
N ILE A 432 -8.77 22.52 32.69
CA ILE A 432 -8.59 21.79 33.96
C ILE A 432 -8.54 22.80 35.13
N GLY A 433 -7.76 23.86 34.99
CA GLY A 433 -7.69 24.90 36.02
C GLY A 433 -9.05 25.54 36.32
N LYS A 434 -9.85 25.85 35.29
CA LYS A 434 -11.23 26.35 35.46
C LYS A 434 -12.16 25.37 36.17
N LEU A 435 -12.03 24.07 35.87
CA LEU A 435 -12.82 23.01 36.52
C LEU A 435 -12.47 22.87 38.00
N ILE A 436 -11.18 22.92 38.34
CA ILE A 436 -10.72 22.89 39.74
C ILE A 436 -11.26 24.11 40.52
N MET A 437 -11.08 25.30 40.00
CA MET A 437 -11.58 26.53 40.64
C MET A 437 -13.12 26.55 40.79
N LYS A 438 -13.84 25.96 39.86
CA LYS A 438 -15.31 25.82 39.96
C LYS A 438 -15.72 24.86 41.07
N ASN A 439 -14.99 23.75 41.24
CA ASN A 439 -15.26 22.78 42.29
C ASN A 439 -14.89 23.31 43.68
N GLU A 440 -13.84 24.12 43.80
CA GLU A 440 -13.48 24.80 45.06
C GLU A 440 -14.52 25.82 45.49
N LYS A 441 -15.21 26.48 44.55
CA LYS A 441 -16.30 27.42 44.85
C LYS A 441 -17.63 26.73 45.20
N LEU A 442 -17.75 25.45 44.97
CA LEU A 442 -18.91 24.63 45.27
C LEU A 442 -18.79 23.83 46.59
N ARG A 443 -17.61 23.88 47.19
CA ARG A 443 -17.28 23.42 48.56
C ARG A 443 -17.29 24.61 49.53
#